data_38b51aa5bcf64e36d7b93cad08158f65
#
_entry.id   38b51aa5bcf64e36d7b93cad08158f65
#
_cell.length_a   1.000
_cell.length_b   1.000
_cell.length_c   1.000
_cell.angle_alpha   90.00
_cell.angle_beta   90.00
_cell.angle_gamma   90.00
#
_symmetry.space_group_name_H-M   'P 1'
#
loop_
_entity.id
_entity.type
_entity.pdbx_description
1 polymer ?
#
loop_
_entity_poly.entity_id
_entity_poly.type
_entity_poly.pdbx_seq_one_letter_code
_entity_poly.pdbx_strand_id
1 'polypeptide(L)'
;GESVVLEFVMNNMSDDVTAYGITGQLSSDYGISFPNSTIDFGELDGGQSSFSNFIEVTLSEDIQLGQIPIELEITAEYIQGNDLLFYNDSYTFMIDVSLNQSGFPNETSFPISSSPIMINIDNDDDKEIIVADYDGKIRAYNTDGSVIEDSVYPYQTENQIWGSIASADIDLDEVMDYVVGAKDKYLYLFNELGYIDRYDTDTFLLGTPVIGNIDNDPELEIIIAGYSGGDGRKIIALN
;
A
#
# COMPACT_ATOMS: atom_id res chain seq x y z
N GLY A 1 18.59 -2.14 8.08
CA GLY A 1 18.14 -0.91 7.43
C GLY A 1 17.52 -1.23 6.09
N GLU A 2 16.70 -0.36 5.59
CA GLU A 2 16.08 -0.47 4.27
C GLU A 2 17.00 0.14 3.21
N SER A 3 17.02 -0.45 2.01
CA SER A 3 17.73 0.11 0.86
C SER A 3 16.72 0.62 -0.16
N VAL A 4 16.95 1.82 -0.66
CA VAL A 4 16.19 2.44 -1.75
C VAL A 4 17.13 2.86 -2.88
N VAL A 5 16.59 3.06 -4.06
CA VAL A 5 17.36 3.47 -5.25
C VAL A 5 16.88 4.84 -5.69
N LEU A 6 17.83 5.75 -5.90
CA LEU A 6 17.59 7.08 -6.46
C LEU A 6 18.13 7.18 -7.88
N GLU A 7 17.46 7.92 -8.72
CA GLU A 7 17.91 8.34 -10.04
C GLU A 7 17.77 9.86 -10.16
N PHE A 8 18.76 10.50 -10.73
CA PHE A 8 18.78 11.95 -10.93
C PHE A 8 18.78 12.29 -12.41
N VAL A 9 18.11 13.37 -12.76
CA VAL A 9 18.15 13.95 -14.12
C VAL A 9 18.90 15.27 -14.06
N MET A 10 19.98 15.38 -14.83
CA MET A 10 20.74 16.61 -15.01
C MET A 10 20.36 17.27 -16.33
N ASN A 11 20.05 18.57 -16.28
CA ASN A 11 19.75 19.37 -17.46
C ASN A 11 20.77 20.49 -17.59
N ASN A 12 21.41 20.61 -18.75
CA ASN A 12 22.18 21.82 -19.06
C ASN A 12 21.25 22.88 -19.62
N MET A 13 20.97 23.89 -18.79
CA MET A 13 20.02 24.96 -19.12
C MET A 13 20.63 26.09 -19.96
N SER A 14 21.90 25.98 -20.34
CA SER A 14 22.48 26.97 -21.28
C SER A 14 21.97 26.70 -22.70
N ASP A 15 21.97 27.71 -23.56
CA ASP A 15 21.55 27.54 -24.95
C ASP A 15 22.69 27.06 -25.87
N ASP A 16 23.94 27.37 -25.53
CA ASP A 16 25.08 27.22 -26.44
C ASP A 16 26.42 26.85 -25.78
N VAL A 17 26.40 26.54 -24.49
CA VAL A 17 27.62 26.14 -23.74
C VAL A 17 27.57 24.65 -23.39
N THR A 18 28.60 23.92 -23.78
CA THR A 18 28.79 22.53 -23.36
C THR A 18 29.43 22.49 -21.98
N ALA A 19 28.87 21.66 -21.09
CA ALA A 19 29.44 21.36 -19.78
C ALA A 19 30.15 20.00 -19.82
N TYR A 20 31.36 19.94 -19.26
CA TYR A 20 32.23 18.77 -19.29
C TYR A 20 32.46 18.24 -17.89
N GLY A 21 32.67 16.93 -17.75
CA GLY A 21 33.04 16.28 -16.50
C GLY A 21 32.05 16.56 -15.37
N ILE A 22 30.76 16.55 -15.71
CA ILE A 22 29.69 16.86 -14.76
C ILE A 22 29.62 15.73 -13.76
N THR A 23 29.95 16.04 -12.50
CA THR A 23 29.85 15.07 -11.39
C THR A 23 29.00 15.61 -10.25
N GLY A 24 28.31 14.68 -9.59
CA GLY A 24 27.56 14.94 -8.37
C GLY A 24 28.14 14.19 -7.19
N GLN A 25 28.18 14.80 -5.99
CA GLN A 25 28.56 14.16 -4.74
C GLN A 25 27.40 14.24 -3.76
N LEU A 26 26.91 13.06 -3.33
CA LEU A 26 25.84 12.95 -2.34
C LEU A 26 26.41 12.87 -0.93
N SER A 27 25.72 13.53 0.00
CA SER A 27 26.01 13.46 1.44
C SER A 27 24.74 13.63 2.27
N SER A 28 24.75 13.08 3.50
CA SER A 28 23.75 13.31 4.53
C SER A 28 24.32 12.98 5.90
N ASP A 29 23.96 13.77 6.91
CA ASP A 29 24.41 13.59 8.31
C ASP A 29 23.37 12.81 9.17
N TYR A 30 22.30 12.30 8.57
CA TYR A 30 21.10 11.85 9.29
C TYR A 30 20.84 10.34 9.20
N GLY A 31 21.86 9.52 9.27
CA GLY A 31 21.70 8.06 9.25
C GLY A 31 21.42 7.49 7.87
N ILE A 32 21.77 8.24 6.83
CA ILE A 32 21.74 7.81 5.42
C ILE A 32 23.16 7.53 4.98
N SER A 33 23.39 6.41 4.34
CA SER A 33 24.67 6.07 3.72
C SER A 33 24.52 5.78 2.23
N PHE A 34 25.54 6.17 1.48
CA PHE A 34 25.62 5.97 0.04
C PHE A 34 26.83 5.05 -0.23
N PRO A 35 26.64 3.76 -0.55
CA PRO A 35 27.73 2.86 -0.93
C PRO A 35 28.57 3.41 -2.09
N ASN A 36 27.92 4.12 -3.00
CA ASN A 36 28.54 4.97 -4.00
C ASN A 36 27.88 6.34 -3.96
N SER A 37 28.59 7.33 -3.44
CA SER A 37 28.09 8.70 -3.30
C SER A 37 28.36 9.61 -4.49
N THR A 38 29.11 9.10 -5.50
CA THR A 38 29.49 9.89 -6.67
C THR A 38 28.59 9.54 -7.87
N ILE A 39 28.08 10.57 -8.52
CA ILE A 39 27.28 10.50 -9.73
C ILE A 39 28.11 11.06 -10.89
N ASP A 40 28.15 10.36 -12.00
CA ASP A 40 28.78 10.84 -13.25
C ASP A 40 27.68 11.10 -14.29
N PHE A 41 27.52 12.35 -14.70
CA PHE A 41 26.60 12.74 -15.77
C PHE A 41 27.30 12.93 -17.11
N GLY A 42 28.65 12.87 -17.11
CA GLY A 42 29.47 12.99 -18.33
C GLY A 42 29.53 14.41 -18.87
N GLU A 43 29.27 14.53 -20.16
CA GLU A 43 29.28 15.78 -20.93
C GLU A 43 27.85 16.07 -21.42
N LEU A 44 27.41 17.34 -21.31
CA LEU A 44 26.10 17.78 -21.77
C LEU A 44 26.23 19.05 -22.62
N ASP A 45 25.80 18.97 -23.86
CA ASP A 45 25.61 20.18 -24.68
C ASP A 45 24.49 21.06 -24.15
N GLY A 46 24.47 22.32 -24.57
CA GLY A 46 23.41 23.26 -24.21
C GLY A 46 22.02 22.70 -24.57
N GLY A 47 21.10 22.76 -23.62
CA GLY A 47 19.74 22.27 -23.75
C GLY A 47 19.57 20.75 -23.65
N GLN A 48 20.65 19.98 -23.41
CA GLN A 48 20.58 18.54 -23.25
C GLN A 48 20.37 18.09 -21.81
N SER A 49 19.91 16.84 -21.67
CA SER A 49 19.69 16.16 -20.40
C SER A 49 20.38 14.81 -20.35
N SER A 50 20.82 14.42 -19.17
CA SER A 50 21.35 13.07 -18.88
C SER A 50 20.74 12.53 -17.60
N PHE A 51 20.62 11.21 -17.53
CA PHE A 51 20.23 10.49 -16.33
C PHE A 51 21.47 10.01 -15.57
N SER A 52 21.39 9.99 -14.25
CA SER A 52 22.41 9.35 -13.44
C SER A 52 22.40 7.83 -13.64
N ASN A 53 23.46 7.18 -13.18
CA ASN A 53 23.37 5.79 -12.76
C ASN A 53 22.43 5.68 -11.55
N PHE A 54 21.92 4.47 -11.29
CA PHE A 54 21.16 4.17 -10.07
C PHE A 54 22.06 4.28 -8.84
N ILE A 55 21.62 5.05 -7.85
CA ILE A 55 22.34 5.26 -6.60
C ILE A 55 21.61 4.51 -5.50
N GLU A 56 22.28 3.50 -4.96
CA GLU A 56 21.77 2.80 -3.78
C GLU A 56 21.94 3.67 -2.53
N VAL A 57 20.88 3.76 -1.76
CA VAL A 57 20.81 4.50 -0.51
C VAL A 57 20.43 3.53 0.59
N THR A 58 21.20 3.45 1.67
CA THR A 58 20.89 2.61 2.81
C THR A 58 20.53 3.47 4.02
N LEU A 59 19.39 3.17 4.63
CA LEU A 59 18.90 3.83 5.83
C LEU A 59 19.38 3.07 7.07
N SER A 60 19.84 3.80 8.09
CA SER A 60 20.17 3.21 9.39
C SER A 60 18.91 2.71 10.11
N GLU A 61 19.04 1.67 10.93
CA GLU A 61 17.91 1.13 11.71
C GLU A 61 17.37 2.11 12.75
N ASP A 62 18.17 3.08 13.17
CA ASP A 62 17.84 4.12 14.13
C ASP A 62 17.57 5.50 13.49
N ILE A 63 17.36 5.54 12.17
CA ILE A 63 17.06 6.78 11.46
C ILE A 63 15.80 7.44 12.01
N GLN A 64 15.84 8.77 12.11
CA GLN A 64 14.67 9.53 12.54
C GLN A 64 13.59 9.55 11.46
N LEU A 65 12.32 9.43 11.88
CA LEU A 65 11.18 9.56 10.96
C LEU A 65 10.93 11.02 10.62
N GLY A 66 10.43 11.25 9.42
CA GLY A 66 10.10 12.57 8.88
C GLY A 66 10.98 12.95 7.72
N GLN A 67 11.03 14.24 7.42
CA GLN A 67 11.79 14.76 6.29
C GLN A 67 13.27 14.89 6.63
N ILE A 68 14.09 14.20 5.87
CA ILE A 68 15.55 14.13 6.05
C ILE A 68 16.24 14.75 4.83
N PRO A 69 17.17 15.70 5.04
CA PRO A 69 17.87 16.33 3.94
C PRO A 69 18.97 15.41 3.37
N ILE A 70 19.07 15.41 2.07
CA ILE A 70 20.21 14.92 1.30
C ILE A 70 20.79 16.11 0.55
N GLU A 71 22.11 16.27 0.63
CA GLU A 71 22.83 17.27 -0.12
C GLU A 71 23.48 16.66 -1.36
N LEU A 72 23.38 17.36 -2.48
CA LEU A 72 24.03 17.04 -3.73
C LEU A 72 24.88 18.23 -4.16
N GLU A 73 26.20 18.07 -4.10
CA GLU A 73 27.13 19.03 -4.65
C GLU A 73 27.42 18.66 -6.11
N ILE A 74 27.21 19.61 -7.05
CA ILE A 74 27.45 19.44 -8.48
C ILE A 74 28.67 20.24 -8.89
N THR A 75 29.60 19.58 -9.58
CA THR A 75 30.73 20.25 -10.24
C THR A 75 30.77 19.95 -11.72
N ALA A 76 31.22 20.94 -12.51
CA ALA A 76 31.41 20.81 -13.93
C ALA A 76 32.45 21.80 -14.44
N GLU A 77 33.01 21.53 -15.61
CA GLU A 77 33.86 22.43 -16.36
C GLU A 77 33.13 22.92 -17.60
N TYR A 78 33.40 24.15 -18.03
CA TYR A 78 32.86 24.68 -19.27
C TYR A 78 33.80 25.72 -19.88
N ILE A 79 33.68 25.94 -21.21
CA ILE A 79 34.51 26.91 -21.94
C ILE A 79 33.64 28.10 -22.35
N GLN A 80 34.09 29.31 -21.99
CA GLN A 80 33.48 30.52 -22.43
C GLN A 80 34.52 31.41 -23.11
N GLY A 81 34.38 31.60 -24.44
CA GLY A 81 35.42 32.23 -25.25
C GLY A 81 36.69 31.39 -25.32
N ASN A 82 37.78 31.85 -24.70
CA ASN A 82 39.05 31.11 -24.61
C ASN A 82 39.38 30.66 -23.18
N ASP A 83 38.47 30.89 -22.23
CA ASP A 83 38.70 30.62 -20.82
C ASP A 83 37.97 29.33 -20.40
N LEU A 84 38.71 28.47 -19.64
CA LEU A 84 38.13 27.35 -18.94
C LEU A 84 37.60 27.85 -17.59
N LEU A 85 36.33 27.60 -17.33
CA LEU A 85 35.63 28.01 -16.13
C LEU A 85 35.08 26.79 -15.41
N PHE A 86 34.82 26.93 -14.10
CA PHE A 86 34.32 25.90 -13.24
C PHE A 86 32.95 26.29 -12.72
N TYR A 87 32.04 25.31 -12.72
CA TYR A 87 30.76 25.39 -12.05
C TYR A 87 30.82 24.58 -10.77
N ASN A 88 30.30 25.12 -9.69
CA ASN A 88 30.05 24.42 -8.44
C ASN A 88 28.77 24.97 -7.83
N ASP A 89 27.84 24.07 -7.50
CA ASP A 89 26.60 24.41 -6.81
C ASP A 89 26.16 23.27 -5.92
N SER A 90 25.31 23.56 -4.94
CA SER A 90 24.81 22.61 -3.95
C SER A 90 23.30 22.68 -3.86
N TYR A 91 22.67 21.52 -3.90
CA TYR A 91 21.22 21.33 -3.83
C TYR A 91 20.86 20.47 -2.65
N THR A 92 19.86 20.90 -1.91
CA THR A 92 19.27 20.09 -0.81
C THR A 92 17.89 19.65 -1.22
N PHE A 93 17.65 18.34 -1.16
CA PHE A 93 16.32 17.76 -1.30
C PHE A 93 15.99 16.93 -0.07
N MET A 94 14.68 16.81 0.17
CA MET A 94 14.17 16.10 1.34
C MET A 94 13.64 14.73 0.90
N ILE A 95 14.03 13.69 1.63
CA ILE A 95 13.34 12.39 1.56
C ILE A 95 12.43 12.26 2.77
N ASP A 96 11.29 11.63 2.58
CA ASP A 96 10.34 11.35 3.67
C ASP A 96 10.55 9.92 4.17
N VAL A 97 11.04 9.81 5.41
CA VAL A 97 11.27 8.52 6.07
C VAL A 97 10.08 8.21 6.96
N SER A 98 9.37 7.16 6.64
CA SER A 98 8.18 6.74 7.38
C SER A 98 8.20 5.24 7.66
N LEU A 99 7.33 4.79 8.58
CA LEU A 99 7.07 3.37 8.83
C LEU A 99 5.95 2.81 7.95
N ASN A 100 5.35 3.66 7.13
CA ASN A 100 4.33 3.20 6.23
C ASN A 100 4.94 2.34 5.11
N GLN A 101 4.32 1.21 4.85
CA GLN A 101 4.59 0.43 3.64
C GLN A 101 4.33 1.29 2.40
N SER A 102 5.10 1.09 1.35
CA SER A 102 4.85 1.76 0.04
C SER A 102 3.40 1.54 -0.39
N GLY A 103 2.75 2.60 -0.90
CA GLY A 103 1.33 2.59 -1.25
C GLY A 103 0.36 2.83 -0.09
N PHE A 104 0.85 2.91 1.15
CA PHE A 104 0.05 3.22 2.33
C PHE A 104 0.49 4.55 3.00
N PRO A 105 -0.42 5.24 3.73
CA PRO A 105 -1.81 4.87 4.03
C PRO A 105 -2.79 5.10 2.86
N ASN A 106 -3.82 4.27 2.78
CA ASN A 106 -4.99 4.49 1.92
C ASN A 106 -6.10 5.18 2.71
N GLU A 107 -6.63 6.27 2.19
CA GLU A 107 -7.74 6.99 2.80
C GLU A 107 -9.07 6.50 2.25
N THR A 108 -10.05 6.36 3.13
CA THR A 108 -11.44 6.04 2.77
C THR A 108 -12.37 7.18 3.16
N SER A 109 -13.49 7.32 2.42
CA SER A 109 -14.48 8.38 2.69
C SER A 109 -15.26 8.15 3.98
N PHE A 110 -15.30 6.93 4.50
CA PHE A 110 -16.00 6.53 5.71
C PHE A 110 -15.08 5.79 6.68
N PRO A 111 -15.35 5.86 7.99
CA PRO A 111 -14.55 5.14 8.98
C PRO A 111 -14.53 3.62 8.72
N ILE A 112 -13.38 3.02 8.90
CA ILE A 112 -13.21 1.58 8.93
C ILE A 112 -13.32 1.13 10.38
N SER A 113 -14.35 0.35 10.71
CA SER A 113 -14.55 -0.25 12.04
C SER A 113 -14.18 -1.73 12.08
N SER A 114 -14.08 -2.37 10.92
CA SER A 114 -13.70 -3.78 10.82
C SER A 114 -12.19 -3.96 10.96
N SER A 115 -11.76 -5.09 11.51
CA SER A 115 -10.38 -5.54 11.37
C SER A 115 -10.15 -6.02 9.94
N PRO A 116 -9.01 -5.69 9.32
CA PRO A 116 -8.67 -6.22 8.00
C PRO A 116 -8.38 -7.72 8.09
N ILE A 117 -8.61 -8.42 7.00
CA ILE A 117 -8.12 -9.77 6.77
C ILE A 117 -7.18 -9.80 5.56
N MET A 118 -6.35 -10.84 5.45
CA MET A 118 -5.49 -11.07 4.30
C MET A 118 -5.77 -12.45 3.73
N ILE A 119 -6.30 -12.49 2.52
CA ILE A 119 -6.64 -13.70 1.78
C ILE A 119 -6.31 -13.51 0.30
N ASN A 120 -6.07 -14.59 -0.43
CA ASN A 120 -5.94 -14.55 -1.88
C ASN A 120 -7.37 -14.58 -2.49
N ILE A 121 -7.70 -13.60 -3.33
CA ILE A 121 -9.03 -13.46 -3.96
C ILE A 121 -8.99 -13.50 -5.49
N ASP A 122 -7.82 -13.64 -6.11
CA ASP A 122 -7.67 -13.64 -7.56
C ASP A 122 -6.80 -14.80 -8.07
N ASN A 123 -6.42 -15.69 -7.17
CA ASN A 123 -5.68 -16.92 -7.44
C ASN A 123 -4.26 -16.68 -8.01
N ASP A 124 -3.63 -15.57 -7.63
CA ASP A 124 -2.21 -15.35 -7.81
C ASP A 124 -1.41 -15.82 -6.57
N ASP A 125 -0.10 -15.56 -6.50
CA ASP A 125 0.75 -15.99 -5.37
C ASP A 125 0.68 -15.02 -4.17
N ASP A 126 0.12 -13.84 -4.34
CA ASP A 126 0.02 -12.80 -3.31
C ASP A 126 -1.32 -12.88 -2.56
N LYS A 127 -1.44 -12.13 -1.49
CA LYS A 127 -2.68 -12.01 -0.72
C LYS A 127 -3.16 -10.57 -0.76
N GLU A 128 -4.47 -10.40 -0.82
CA GLU A 128 -5.12 -9.10 -0.78
C GLU A 128 -5.55 -8.75 0.63
N ILE A 129 -5.64 -7.44 0.87
CA ILE A 129 -6.15 -6.89 2.12
C ILE A 129 -7.61 -6.53 1.93
N ILE A 130 -8.48 -7.21 2.66
CA ILE A 130 -9.93 -6.97 2.62
C ILE A 130 -10.36 -6.22 3.88
N VAL A 131 -11.09 -5.13 3.67
CA VAL A 131 -11.66 -4.32 4.76
C VAL A 131 -13.13 -3.99 4.47
N ALA A 132 -13.90 -3.84 5.53
CA ALA A 132 -15.27 -3.35 5.44
C ALA A 132 -15.40 -1.98 6.13
N ASP A 133 -16.04 -1.04 5.47
CA ASP A 133 -16.23 0.31 5.99
C ASP A 133 -17.64 0.53 6.55
N TYR A 134 -17.79 1.64 7.28
CA TYR A 134 -19.04 2.01 7.91
C TYR A 134 -20.16 2.37 6.92
N ASP A 135 -19.86 2.61 5.65
CA ASP A 135 -20.87 2.82 4.60
C ASP A 135 -21.42 1.50 4.03
N GLY A 136 -20.90 0.38 4.51
CA GLY A 136 -21.28 -0.96 4.04
C GLY A 136 -20.54 -1.40 2.80
N LYS A 137 -19.39 -0.82 2.51
CA LYS A 137 -18.53 -1.28 1.41
C LYS A 137 -17.47 -2.23 1.91
N ILE A 138 -17.30 -3.32 1.17
CA ILE A 138 -16.20 -4.25 1.28
C ILE A 138 -15.21 -3.89 0.19
N ARG A 139 -13.99 -3.53 0.57
CA ARG A 139 -12.92 -3.08 -0.31
C ARG A 139 -11.77 -4.06 -0.29
N ALA A 140 -11.10 -4.17 -1.42
CA ALA A 140 -9.91 -4.98 -1.58
C ALA A 140 -8.72 -4.11 -2.03
N TYR A 141 -7.53 -4.44 -1.53
CA TYR A 141 -6.28 -3.77 -1.85
C TYR A 141 -5.20 -4.82 -2.06
N ASN A 142 -4.36 -4.61 -3.05
CA ASN A 142 -3.11 -5.36 -3.19
C ASN A 142 -2.12 -5.01 -2.07
N THR A 143 -1.13 -5.85 -1.87
CA THR A 143 -0.08 -5.63 -0.85
C THR A 143 0.79 -4.40 -1.12
N ASP A 144 0.82 -3.90 -2.35
CA ASP A 144 1.46 -2.63 -2.72
C ASP A 144 0.59 -1.38 -2.46
N GLY A 145 -0.62 -1.56 -1.90
CA GLY A 145 -1.57 -0.50 -1.60
C GLY A 145 -2.46 -0.07 -2.76
N SER A 146 -2.30 -0.63 -3.95
CA SER A 146 -3.21 -0.35 -5.06
C SER A 146 -4.61 -0.88 -4.76
N VAL A 147 -5.64 -0.11 -5.15
CA VAL A 147 -7.04 -0.46 -4.92
C VAL A 147 -7.49 -1.44 -6.00
N ILE A 148 -8.18 -2.50 -5.60
CA ILE A 148 -8.83 -3.41 -6.54
C ILE A 148 -10.22 -2.87 -6.86
N GLU A 149 -10.43 -2.53 -8.12
CA GLU A 149 -11.73 -2.10 -8.66
C GLU A 149 -12.09 -2.98 -9.85
N ASP A 150 -13.00 -3.91 -9.63
CA ASP A 150 -13.43 -4.90 -10.63
C ASP A 150 -14.94 -5.12 -10.61
N SER A 151 -15.40 -6.29 -11.05
CA SER A 151 -16.83 -6.66 -11.04
C SER A 151 -17.37 -7.01 -9.65
N VAL A 152 -16.49 -7.28 -8.67
CA VAL A 152 -16.83 -7.65 -7.29
C VAL A 152 -16.56 -6.51 -6.34
N TYR A 153 -15.38 -5.91 -6.44
CA TYR A 153 -14.91 -4.87 -5.50
C TYR A 153 -14.96 -3.45 -6.09
N PRO A 154 -15.35 -2.44 -5.28
CA PRO A 154 -15.90 -2.57 -3.94
C PRO A 154 -17.31 -3.15 -3.94
N TYR A 155 -17.58 -4.16 -3.10
CA TYR A 155 -18.92 -4.70 -2.93
C TYR A 155 -19.74 -3.81 -1.97
N GLN A 156 -20.99 -3.51 -2.32
CA GLN A 156 -21.88 -2.67 -1.52
C GLN A 156 -22.99 -3.50 -0.89
N THR A 157 -23.02 -3.59 0.44
CA THR A 157 -24.16 -4.10 1.21
C THR A 157 -25.28 -3.07 1.29
N GLU A 158 -26.46 -3.47 1.74
CA GLU A 158 -27.63 -2.57 1.79
C GLU A 158 -27.60 -1.62 3.02
N ASN A 159 -26.68 -1.84 3.98
CA ASN A 159 -26.51 -1.00 5.17
C ASN A 159 -25.10 -1.14 5.74
N GLN A 160 -24.83 -0.42 6.81
CA GLN A 160 -23.55 -0.33 7.52
C GLN A 160 -22.98 -1.68 7.96
N ILE A 161 -21.67 -1.82 7.88
CA ILE A 161 -20.90 -2.90 8.47
C ILE A 161 -20.19 -2.37 9.72
N TRP A 162 -20.43 -3.01 10.87
CA TRP A 162 -19.85 -2.63 12.16
C TRP A 162 -18.91 -3.69 12.73
N GLY A 163 -19.14 -4.95 12.37
CA GLY A 163 -18.31 -6.08 12.76
C GLY A 163 -17.13 -6.25 11.83
N SER A 164 -16.19 -7.08 12.24
CA SER A 164 -15.09 -7.49 11.40
C SER A 164 -15.49 -8.65 10.49
N ILE A 165 -14.65 -8.90 9.50
CA ILE A 165 -14.75 -10.04 8.58
C ILE A 165 -14.16 -11.26 9.29
N ALA A 166 -14.73 -12.44 9.08
CA ALA A 166 -14.15 -13.71 9.46
C ALA A 166 -13.85 -14.55 8.21
N SER A 167 -12.75 -15.30 8.22
CA SER A 167 -12.35 -16.13 7.08
C SER A 167 -11.94 -17.53 7.52
N ALA A 168 -12.28 -18.52 6.72
CA ALA A 168 -11.89 -19.91 6.82
C ALA A 168 -12.16 -20.60 5.47
N ASP A 169 -11.59 -21.77 5.26
CA ASP A 169 -12.03 -22.69 4.21
C ASP A 169 -13.33 -23.37 4.72
N ILE A 170 -14.49 -22.80 4.31
CA ILE A 170 -15.80 -23.18 4.90
C ILE A 170 -16.33 -24.46 4.26
N ASP A 171 -16.11 -24.63 2.97
CA ASP A 171 -16.60 -25.79 2.21
C ASP A 171 -15.52 -26.87 1.96
N LEU A 172 -14.34 -26.67 2.55
CA LEU A 172 -13.21 -27.62 2.53
C LEU A 172 -12.64 -27.89 1.13
N ASP A 173 -12.62 -26.87 0.28
CA ASP A 173 -12.06 -26.93 -1.07
C ASP A 173 -10.59 -26.48 -1.16
N GLU A 174 -9.96 -26.19 -0.02
CA GLU A 174 -8.58 -25.68 0.16
C GLU A 174 -8.42 -24.20 -0.21
N VAL A 175 -9.50 -23.47 -0.47
CA VAL A 175 -9.51 -22.03 -0.71
C VAL A 175 -10.18 -21.32 0.47
N MET A 176 -9.79 -20.08 0.72
CA MET A 176 -10.32 -19.31 1.85
C MET A 176 -11.57 -18.55 1.44
N ASP A 177 -12.66 -18.83 2.14
CA ASP A 177 -13.86 -18.02 2.12
C ASP A 177 -13.82 -16.92 3.17
N TYR A 178 -14.72 -15.95 3.06
CA TYR A 178 -14.95 -15.00 4.13
C TYR A 178 -16.41 -14.58 4.26
N VAL A 179 -16.77 -14.22 5.49
CA VAL A 179 -18.13 -13.81 5.84
C VAL A 179 -18.14 -12.51 6.60
N VAL A 180 -19.18 -11.72 6.37
CA VAL A 180 -19.38 -10.44 7.06
C VAL A 180 -20.86 -10.20 7.33
N GLY A 181 -21.16 -9.75 8.54
CA GLY A 181 -22.52 -9.36 8.93
C GLY A 181 -22.75 -7.86 8.76
N ALA A 182 -23.90 -7.49 8.21
CA ALA A 182 -24.26 -6.09 8.04
C ALA A 182 -25.54 -5.71 8.81
N LYS A 183 -25.77 -4.43 8.99
CA LYS A 183 -26.94 -3.89 9.68
C LYS A 183 -28.23 -3.96 8.85
N ASP A 184 -28.17 -4.44 7.62
CA ASP A 184 -29.31 -4.78 6.79
C ASP A 184 -29.95 -6.15 7.14
N LYS A 185 -29.38 -6.84 8.15
CA LYS A 185 -29.79 -8.16 8.65
C LYS A 185 -29.24 -9.34 7.84
N TYR A 186 -28.40 -9.09 6.85
CA TYR A 186 -27.80 -10.14 6.05
C TYR A 186 -26.39 -10.48 6.56
N LEU A 187 -26.10 -11.77 6.53
CA LEU A 187 -24.75 -12.33 6.55
C LEU A 187 -24.37 -12.60 5.09
N TYR A 188 -23.29 -12.01 4.65
CA TYR A 188 -22.77 -12.14 3.28
C TYR A 188 -21.62 -13.11 3.25
N LEU A 189 -21.59 -13.98 2.27
CA LEU A 189 -20.57 -15.00 2.02
C LEU A 189 -19.86 -14.72 0.70
N PHE A 190 -18.54 -14.80 0.73
CA PHE A 190 -17.64 -14.61 -0.41
C PHE A 190 -16.60 -15.72 -0.46
N ASN A 191 -16.15 -16.06 -1.66
CA ASN A 191 -14.97 -16.88 -1.93
C ASN A 191 -13.99 -16.16 -2.86
N GLU A 192 -13.00 -16.88 -3.39
CA GLU A 192 -12.00 -16.33 -4.32
C GLU A 192 -12.62 -15.82 -5.64
N LEU A 193 -13.81 -16.28 -6.01
CA LEU A 193 -14.54 -15.81 -7.18
C LEU A 193 -15.43 -14.58 -6.90
N GLY A 194 -15.49 -14.16 -5.62
CA GLY A 194 -16.25 -13.02 -5.15
C GLY A 194 -17.50 -13.38 -4.38
N TYR A 195 -18.53 -12.54 -4.48
CA TYR A 195 -19.80 -12.75 -3.77
C TYR A 195 -20.49 -14.06 -4.19
N ILE A 196 -20.79 -14.91 -3.21
CA ILE A 196 -21.52 -16.16 -3.41
C ILE A 196 -23.01 -15.97 -3.12
N ASP A 197 -23.35 -15.66 -1.83
CA ASP A 197 -24.70 -15.64 -1.34
C ASP A 197 -24.83 -14.78 -0.07
N ARG A 198 -26.07 -14.59 0.40
CA ARG A 198 -26.38 -13.94 1.68
C ARG A 198 -27.52 -14.66 2.38
N TYR A 199 -27.43 -14.71 3.70
CA TYR A 199 -28.47 -15.29 4.55
C TYR A 199 -29.18 -14.21 5.35
N ASP A 200 -30.54 -14.17 5.26
CA ASP A 200 -31.37 -13.26 6.07
C ASP A 200 -31.50 -13.80 7.49
N THR A 201 -30.88 -13.12 8.42
CA THR A 201 -30.90 -13.47 9.84
C THR A 201 -32.11 -12.88 10.59
N ASP A 202 -32.88 -11.99 9.95
CA ASP A 202 -33.97 -11.18 10.55
C ASP A 202 -33.54 -10.37 11.80
N THR A 203 -32.24 -10.14 12.00
CA THR A 203 -31.72 -9.32 13.10
C THR A 203 -30.51 -8.50 12.64
N PHE A 204 -30.35 -7.30 13.20
CA PHE A 204 -29.17 -6.48 12.89
C PHE A 204 -27.89 -7.17 13.36
N LEU A 205 -26.93 -7.31 12.45
CA LEU A 205 -25.63 -7.90 12.73
C LEU A 205 -24.61 -6.80 12.95
N LEU A 206 -24.07 -6.72 14.17
CA LEU A 206 -23.10 -5.70 14.57
C LEU A 206 -21.78 -6.31 15.04
N GLY A 207 -21.75 -7.61 15.26
CA GLY A 207 -20.59 -8.36 15.71
C GLY A 207 -19.84 -9.04 14.56
N THR A 208 -18.64 -9.47 14.87
CA THR A 208 -17.84 -10.32 13.99
C THR A 208 -18.37 -11.75 14.01
N PRO A 209 -18.58 -12.41 12.86
CA PRO A 209 -18.86 -13.84 12.82
C PRO A 209 -17.70 -14.67 13.37
N VAL A 210 -17.98 -15.87 13.83
CA VAL A 210 -16.97 -16.87 14.19
C VAL A 210 -17.24 -18.10 13.33
N ILE A 211 -16.18 -18.69 12.81
CA ILE A 211 -16.25 -19.92 12.01
C ILE A 211 -15.55 -21.03 12.76
N GLY A 212 -16.17 -22.20 12.85
CA GLY A 212 -15.59 -23.35 13.50
C GLY A 212 -16.56 -24.51 13.58
N ASN A 213 -16.04 -25.73 13.65
CA ASN A 213 -16.82 -26.95 13.78
C ASN A 213 -17.40 -27.03 15.20
N ILE A 214 -18.72 -27.07 15.34
CA ILE A 214 -19.44 -27.15 16.61
C ILE A 214 -20.22 -28.45 16.79
N ASP A 215 -20.22 -29.31 15.80
CA ASP A 215 -20.78 -30.67 15.89
C ASP A 215 -19.74 -31.73 15.51
N ASN A 216 -20.09 -32.86 14.96
CA ASN A 216 -19.15 -33.94 14.69
C ASN A 216 -19.04 -34.28 13.19
N ASP A 217 -19.50 -33.40 12.32
CA ASP A 217 -19.26 -33.55 10.90
C ASP A 217 -18.00 -32.74 10.43
N PRO A 218 -17.56 -32.88 9.20
CA PRO A 218 -16.35 -32.20 8.73
C PRO A 218 -16.55 -30.71 8.38
N GLU A 219 -17.76 -30.29 8.10
CA GLU A 219 -18.10 -28.95 7.67
C GLU A 219 -17.92 -27.94 8.82
N LEU A 220 -17.73 -26.66 8.47
CA LEU A 220 -17.58 -25.58 9.46
C LEU A 220 -18.86 -24.76 9.55
N GLU A 221 -19.28 -24.50 10.78
CA GLU A 221 -20.43 -23.63 11.04
C GLU A 221 -20.00 -22.18 11.16
N ILE A 222 -20.90 -21.31 10.67
CA ILE A 222 -20.79 -19.86 10.85
C ILE A 222 -21.70 -19.44 12.01
N ILE A 223 -21.11 -18.91 13.06
CA ILE A 223 -21.80 -18.47 14.25
C ILE A 223 -21.80 -16.95 14.31
N ILE A 224 -22.99 -16.34 14.46
CA ILE A 224 -23.11 -14.89 14.60
C ILE A 224 -24.18 -14.50 15.61
N ALA A 225 -23.94 -13.39 16.32
CA ALA A 225 -24.91 -12.84 17.28
C ALA A 225 -25.70 -11.69 16.68
N GLY A 226 -27.02 -11.76 16.80
CA GLY A 226 -27.94 -10.70 16.47
C GLY A 226 -28.03 -9.65 17.58
N TYR A 227 -28.03 -8.38 17.24
CA TYR A 227 -28.11 -7.28 18.19
C TYR A 227 -29.56 -6.89 18.52
N SER A 228 -30.33 -6.53 17.50
CA SER A 228 -31.73 -6.12 17.63
C SER A 228 -32.42 -6.05 16.26
N GLY A 229 -33.71 -5.85 16.22
CA GLY A 229 -34.54 -5.86 15.01
C GLY A 229 -35.20 -7.22 14.82
N GLY A 230 -36.32 -7.31 14.10
CA GLY A 230 -37.07 -8.54 13.91
C GLY A 230 -37.33 -9.30 15.20
N ASP A 231 -37.05 -10.58 15.23
CA ASP A 231 -37.17 -11.45 16.41
C ASP A 231 -36.07 -11.24 17.47
N GLY A 232 -35.19 -10.24 17.28
CA GLY A 232 -34.37 -9.69 18.33
C GLY A 232 -33.02 -10.37 18.57
N ARG A 233 -32.68 -10.57 19.82
CA ARG A 233 -31.38 -10.95 20.33
C ARG A 233 -31.22 -12.46 20.29
N LYS A 234 -30.47 -12.97 19.34
CA LYS A 234 -30.27 -14.41 19.16
C LYS A 234 -28.83 -14.72 18.74
N ILE A 235 -28.40 -15.93 18.99
CA ILE A 235 -27.21 -16.52 18.40
C ILE A 235 -27.68 -17.42 17.28
N ILE A 236 -27.06 -17.29 16.13
CA ILE A 236 -27.37 -18.05 14.92
C ILE A 236 -26.16 -18.89 14.60
N ALA A 237 -26.33 -20.17 14.32
CA ALA A 237 -25.35 -21.05 13.74
C ALA A 237 -25.89 -21.56 12.42
N LEU A 238 -25.09 -21.48 11.39
CA LEU A 238 -25.40 -21.91 10.03
C LEU A 238 -24.38 -22.98 9.64
N ASN A 239 -24.87 -24.05 9.06
CA ASN A 239 -24.08 -25.11 8.45
C ASN A 239 -24.10 -24.91 6.94
#